data_61cdec8af39df1a0cc21930592864927
#
_entry.id   61cdec8af39df1a0cc21930592864927
#
_cell.length_a   1.000
_cell.length_b   1.000
_cell.length_c   1.000
_cell.angle_alpha   90.00
_cell.angle_beta   90.00
_cell.angle_gamma   90.00
#
_symmetry.space_group_name_H-M   'P 1'
#
loop_
_entity.id
_entity.type
_entity.pdbx_description
1 polymer ?
#
loop_
_entity_poly.entity_id
_entity_poly.type
_entity_poly.pdbx_seq_one_letter_code
_entity_poly.pdbx_strand_id
1 'polypeptide(L)'
;MREKGQTKEQQVNKALRTGSAVVVTEKKFGAGANAAAKNPATAAAISARKLEEESESFKHEAPTLEMRKLLQQERMKAGLTQQELAQMCNIKPSIIADYENGRGIPNPVMLGKLERAIRAKNPAMEFGTLTKAQKRGTAV
;
A
#
# COMPACT_ATOMS: atom_id res chain seq x y z
N MET A 1 66.67 -0.50 1.81
CA MET A 1 65.70 0.50 2.31
C MET A 1 64.41 0.37 1.50
N ARG A 2 63.32 0.02 2.15
CA ARG A 2 62.03 -0.04 1.45
C ARG A 2 61.44 1.37 1.43
N GLU A 3 61.25 1.91 0.23
CA GLU A 3 60.53 3.19 0.06
C GLU A 3 59.10 3.03 0.57
N LYS A 4 58.71 3.87 1.54
CA LYS A 4 57.35 3.92 2.02
C LYS A 4 56.48 4.42 0.87
N GLY A 5 55.60 3.54 0.34
CA GLY A 5 54.68 3.88 -0.72
C GLY A 5 53.82 5.09 -0.31
N GLN A 6 53.81 6.11 -1.11
CA GLN A 6 52.99 7.30 -0.92
C GLN A 6 51.52 6.93 -0.92
N THR A 7 50.78 7.50 0.04
CA THR A 7 49.31 7.29 0.06
C THR A 7 48.66 7.93 -1.13
N LYS A 8 47.47 7.40 -1.53
CA LYS A 8 46.72 7.91 -2.69
C LYS A 8 46.47 9.42 -2.61
N GLU A 9 46.22 9.94 -1.43
CA GLU A 9 46.03 11.38 -1.20
C GLU A 9 47.29 12.19 -1.49
N GLN A 10 48.49 11.68 -1.13
CA GLN A 10 49.78 12.32 -1.41
C GLN A 10 50.05 12.33 -2.90
N GLN A 11 49.64 11.30 -3.66
CA GLN A 11 49.78 11.25 -5.11
C GLN A 11 48.84 12.25 -5.80
N VAL A 12 47.59 12.39 -5.32
CA VAL A 12 46.63 13.37 -5.86
C VAL A 12 47.12 14.81 -5.61
N ASN A 13 47.57 15.09 -4.39
CA ASN A 13 48.10 16.42 -4.05
C ASN A 13 49.38 16.78 -4.85
N LYS A 14 50.24 15.79 -5.11
CA LYS A 14 51.40 15.97 -5.99
C LYS A 14 51.00 16.27 -7.44
N ALA A 15 50.04 15.56 -7.95
CA ALA A 15 49.51 15.73 -9.30
C ALA A 15 48.85 17.10 -9.50
N LEU A 16 48.11 17.58 -8.51
CA LEU A 16 47.50 18.91 -8.49
C LEU A 16 48.57 20.03 -8.54
N ARG A 17 49.74 19.84 -7.86
CA ARG A 17 50.83 20.81 -7.87
C ARG A 17 51.64 20.80 -9.16
N THR A 18 51.74 19.65 -9.85
CA THR A 18 52.53 19.49 -11.07
C THR A 18 51.68 19.59 -12.34
N GLY A 19 50.36 19.82 -12.23
CA GLY A 19 49.47 19.94 -13.40
C GLY A 19 49.27 18.65 -14.19
N SER A 20 49.69 17.49 -13.65
CA SER A 20 49.48 16.22 -14.33
C SER A 20 48.11 15.66 -13.98
N ALA A 21 47.29 15.35 -14.99
CA ALA A 21 45.97 14.77 -14.79
C ALA A 21 46.09 13.35 -14.23
N VAL A 22 45.63 13.13 -13.00
CA VAL A 22 45.46 11.81 -12.41
C VAL A 22 43.98 11.44 -12.47
N VAL A 23 43.62 10.49 -13.30
CA VAL A 23 42.27 9.94 -13.36
C VAL A 23 42.15 8.93 -12.19
N VAL A 24 41.63 9.38 -11.08
CA VAL A 24 41.29 8.49 -9.94
C VAL A 24 39.89 7.93 -10.18
N THR A 25 39.79 6.78 -10.82
CA THR A 25 38.55 6.02 -10.90
C THR A 25 38.34 5.25 -9.62
N GLU A 26 37.83 5.89 -8.59
CA GLU A 26 37.29 5.15 -7.45
C GLU A 26 35.91 4.60 -7.80
N LYS A 27 35.79 3.29 -7.89
CA LYS A 27 34.48 2.62 -7.91
C LYS A 27 33.81 2.89 -6.58
N LYS A 28 32.88 3.84 -6.55
CA LYS A 28 32.14 4.29 -5.38
C LYS A 28 31.29 3.18 -4.75
N PHE A 29 31.03 2.10 -5.52
CA PHE A 29 30.30 0.91 -5.08
C PHE A 29 31.01 -0.32 -5.65
N GLY A 30 31.54 -1.16 -4.76
CA GLY A 30 32.04 -2.48 -5.15
C GLY A 30 30.87 -3.33 -5.66
N ALA A 31 30.86 -3.64 -6.95
CA ALA A 31 29.84 -4.48 -7.59
C ALA A 31 29.74 -5.91 -7.02
N GLY A 32 30.51 -6.22 -6.00
CA GLY A 32 30.52 -7.53 -5.34
C GLY A 32 30.15 -7.54 -3.85
N ALA A 33 29.79 -6.36 -3.29
CA ALA A 33 29.48 -6.28 -1.84
C ALA A 33 28.03 -6.68 -1.52
N ASN A 34 27.15 -6.84 -2.51
CA ASN A 34 25.78 -7.26 -2.29
C ASN A 34 25.74 -8.81 -2.21
N ALA A 35 25.52 -9.33 -1.00
CA ALA A 35 25.42 -10.78 -0.76
C ALA A 35 24.30 -11.43 -1.58
N ALA A 36 23.27 -10.68 -1.96
CA ALA A 36 22.20 -11.12 -2.84
C ALA A 36 22.66 -11.34 -4.29
N ALA A 37 23.73 -10.65 -4.74
CA ALA A 37 24.29 -10.85 -6.07
C ALA A 37 25.16 -12.11 -6.19
N LYS A 38 25.55 -12.71 -5.07
CA LYS A 38 26.40 -13.93 -5.09
C LYS A 38 25.64 -15.20 -5.48
N ASN A 39 24.30 -15.20 -5.36
CA ASN A 39 23.45 -16.31 -5.79
C ASN A 39 22.24 -15.79 -6.58
N PRO A 40 22.42 -15.38 -7.85
CA PRO A 40 21.34 -14.78 -8.64
C PRO A 40 20.16 -15.75 -8.86
N ALA A 41 20.41 -17.03 -8.94
CA ALA A 41 19.37 -18.04 -9.10
C ALA A 41 18.46 -18.15 -7.88
N THR A 42 19.02 -18.07 -6.65
CA THR A 42 18.26 -18.18 -5.40
C THR A 42 17.49 -16.90 -5.11
N ALA A 43 18.11 -15.73 -5.36
CA ALA A 43 17.46 -14.43 -5.16
C ALA A 43 16.32 -14.22 -6.16
N ALA A 44 16.52 -14.59 -7.43
CA ALA A 44 15.48 -14.53 -8.45
C ALA A 44 14.32 -15.50 -8.17
N ALA A 45 14.61 -16.72 -7.70
CA ALA A 45 13.59 -17.71 -7.35
C ALA A 45 12.78 -17.32 -6.14
N ILE A 46 13.42 -16.73 -5.11
CA ILE A 46 12.73 -16.23 -3.91
C ILE A 46 11.86 -15.00 -4.27
N SER A 47 12.37 -14.10 -5.11
CA SER A 47 11.62 -12.93 -5.57
C SER A 47 10.43 -13.34 -6.44
N ALA A 48 10.59 -14.31 -7.35
CA ALA A 48 9.51 -14.81 -8.19
C ALA A 48 8.42 -15.51 -7.37
N ARG A 49 8.79 -16.40 -6.43
CA ARG A 49 7.84 -17.03 -5.50
C ARG A 49 7.07 -16.03 -4.66
N LYS A 50 7.75 -15.02 -4.12
CA LYS A 50 7.11 -14.00 -3.32
C LYS A 50 6.15 -13.13 -4.15
N LEU A 51 6.48 -12.84 -5.41
CA LEU A 51 5.59 -12.16 -6.35
C LEU A 51 4.37 -13.04 -6.73
N GLU A 52 4.54 -14.35 -6.89
CA GLU A 52 3.44 -15.26 -7.16
C GLU A 52 2.51 -15.39 -5.93
N GLU A 53 3.06 -15.57 -4.73
CA GLU A 53 2.29 -15.58 -3.47
C GLU A 53 1.59 -14.27 -3.21
N GLU A 54 2.23 -13.13 -3.47
CA GLU A 54 1.61 -11.79 -3.36
C GLU A 54 0.53 -11.58 -4.44
N SER A 55 0.68 -12.11 -5.66
CA SER A 55 -0.33 -11.99 -6.71
C SER A 55 -1.59 -12.82 -6.42
N GLU A 56 -1.48 -13.96 -5.74
CA GLU A 56 -2.64 -14.73 -5.28
C GLU A 56 -3.38 -14.07 -4.12
N SER A 57 -2.70 -13.27 -3.29
CA SER A 57 -3.32 -12.54 -2.19
C SER A 57 -3.96 -11.21 -2.59
N PHE A 58 -3.76 -10.72 -3.82
CA PHE A 58 -4.38 -9.50 -4.35
C PHE A 58 -5.84 -9.69 -4.83
N LYS A 59 -6.52 -10.75 -4.43
CA LYS A 59 -7.98 -10.79 -4.56
C LYS A 59 -8.56 -9.76 -3.59
N HIS A 60 -8.80 -8.56 -4.10
CA HIS A 60 -9.55 -7.56 -3.36
C HIS A 60 -10.91 -8.15 -2.98
N GLU A 61 -11.14 -8.27 -1.68
CA GLU A 61 -12.42 -8.79 -1.18
C GLU A 61 -13.55 -7.87 -1.62
N ALA A 62 -14.45 -8.40 -2.42
CA ALA A 62 -15.66 -7.68 -2.80
C ALA A 62 -16.57 -7.48 -1.57
N PRO A 63 -17.45 -6.45 -1.58
CA PRO A 63 -18.41 -6.26 -0.51
C PRO A 63 -19.32 -7.48 -0.37
N THR A 64 -19.46 -8.00 0.83
CA THR A 64 -20.33 -9.15 1.10
C THR A 64 -21.80 -8.81 0.84
N LEU A 65 -22.59 -9.80 0.48
CA LEU A 65 -24.02 -9.62 0.23
C LEU A 65 -24.75 -9.07 1.45
N GLU A 66 -24.35 -9.53 2.65
CA GLU A 66 -24.93 -9.06 3.92
C GLU A 66 -24.64 -7.57 4.15
N MET A 67 -23.38 -7.17 3.95
CA MET A 67 -22.98 -5.77 4.12
C MET A 67 -23.71 -4.85 3.13
N ARG A 68 -23.84 -5.26 1.86
CA ARG A 68 -24.57 -4.49 0.84
C ARG A 68 -26.03 -4.28 1.19
N LYS A 69 -26.73 -5.36 1.55
CA LYS A 69 -28.15 -5.30 1.96
C LYS A 69 -28.33 -4.46 3.20
N LEU A 70 -27.44 -4.62 4.19
CA LEU A 70 -27.50 -3.88 5.43
C LEU A 70 -27.26 -2.38 5.20
N LEU A 71 -26.27 -2.01 4.38
CA LEU A 71 -26.01 -0.62 4.04
C LEU A 71 -27.24 0.04 3.39
N GLN A 72 -27.85 -0.65 2.42
CA GLN A 72 -29.03 -0.16 1.73
C GLN A 72 -30.23 -0.03 2.70
N GLN A 73 -30.47 -1.02 3.54
CA GLN A 73 -31.57 -1.01 4.51
C GLN A 73 -31.43 0.11 5.53
N GLU A 74 -30.24 0.25 6.14
CA GLU A 74 -29.99 1.26 7.14
C GLU A 74 -30.05 2.69 6.55
N ARG A 75 -29.57 2.86 5.30
CA ARG A 75 -29.73 4.11 4.58
C ARG A 75 -31.20 4.45 4.34
N MET A 76 -31.99 3.49 3.90
CA MET A 76 -33.42 3.68 3.67
C MET A 76 -34.20 3.97 4.97
N LYS A 77 -33.89 3.27 6.06
CA LYS A 77 -34.44 3.56 7.39
C LYS A 77 -34.09 4.97 7.88
N ALA A 78 -32.90 5.45 7.54
CA ALA A 78 -32.49 6.83 7.84
C ALA A 78 -33.14 7.87 6.91
N GLY A 79 -33.90 7.47 5.90
CA GLY A 79 -34.54 8.33 4.93
C GLY A 79 -33.55 9.07 4.00
N LEU A 80 -32.34 8.53 3.84
CA LEU A 80 -31.27 9.17 3.07
C LEU A 80 -31.20 8.62 1.65
N THR A 81 -31.03 9.51 0.68
CA THR A 81 -30.63 9.15 -0.68
C THR A 81 -29.13 8.82 -0.73
N GLN A 82 -28.67 8.14 -1.76
CA GLN A 82 -27.24 7.88 -1.97
C GLN A 82 -26.43 9.18 -2.06
N GLN A 83 -27.01 10.22 -2.65
CA GLN A 83 -26.37 11.53 -2.78
C GLN A 83 -26.24 12.24 -1.44
N GLU A 84 -27.29 12.27 -0.64
CA GLU A 84 -27.27 12.89 0.70
C GLU A 84 -26.28 12.18 1.64
N LEU A 85 -26.28 10.85 1.63
CA LEU A 85 -25.33 10.07 2.39
C LEU A 85 -23.88 10.37 1.94
N ALA A 86 -23.65 10.51 0.64
CA ALA A 86 -22.35 10.85 0.08
C ALA A 86 -21.89 12.25 0.53
N GLN A 87 -22.78 13.23 0.52
CA GLN A 87 -22.50 14.59 1.00
C GLN A 87 -22.15 14.59 2.49
N MET A 88 -22.91 13.88 3.31
CA MET A 88 -22.64 13.79 4.76
C MET A 88 -21.28 13.14 5.07
N CYS A 89 -20.85 12.20 4.24
CA CYS A 89 -19.57 11.52 4.40
C CYS A 89 -18.41 12.23 3.69
N ASN A 90 -18.70 13.26 2.90
CA ASN A 90 -17.74 13.92 2.00
C ASN A 90 -17.03 12.93 1.05
N ILE A 91 -17.83 12.11 0.38
CA ILE A 91 -17.38 11.12 -0.61
C ILE A 91 -18.21 11.25 -1.90
N LYS A 92 -17.76 10.63 -2.98
CA LYS A 92 -18.50 10.60 -4.24
C LYS A 92 -19.71 9.66 -4.15
N PRO A 93 -20.89 10.02 -4.68
CA PRO A 93 -22.08 9.16 -4.69
C PRO A 93 -21.84 7.81 -5.38
N SER A 94 -20.97 7.79 -6.40
CA SER A 94 -20.59 6.56 -7.11
C SER A 94 -19.98 5.51 -6.19
N ILE A 95 -19.24 5.91 -5.15
CA ILE A 95 -18.64 4.99 -4.18
C ILE A 95 -19.71 4.26 -3.37
N ILE A 96 -20.78 4.96 -2.99
CA ILE A 96 -21.91 4.35 -2.27
C ILE A 96 -22.64 3.38 -3.19
N ALA A 97 -22.90 3.79 -4.44
CA ALA A 97 -23.50 2.93 -5.44
C ALA A 97 -22.64 1.67 -5.70
N ASP A 98 -21.33 1.82 -5.77
CA ASP A 98 -20.41 0.70 -5.95
C ASP A 98 -20.41 -0.26 -4.75
N TYR A 99 -20.51 0.25 -3.52
CA TYR A 99 -20.65 -0.58 -2.33
C TYR A 99 -21.99 -1.33 -2.29
N GLU A 100 -23.10 -0.67 -2.63
CA GLU A 100 -24.43 -1.30 -2.69
C GLU A 100 -24.53 -2.31 -3.83
N ASN A 101 -23.87 -2.07 -4.97
CA ASN A 101 -23.82 -2.97 -6.12
C ASN A 101 -22.77 -4.09 -6.00
N GLY A 102 -21.86 -3.99 -5.04
CA GLY A 102 -20.81 -4.98 -4.84
C GLY A 102 -19.60 -4.85 -5.75
N ARG A 103 -19.37 -3.68 -6.34
CA ARG A 103 -18.22 -3.42 -7.23
C ARG A 103 -17.06 -2.74 -6.51
N GLY A 104 -17.34 -2.02 -5.43
CA GLY A 104 -16.32 -1.29 -4.67
C GLY A 104 -15.53 -2.21 -3.76
N ILE A 105 -14.28 -1.85 -3.44
CA ILE A 105 -13.48 -2.53 -2.43
C ILE A 105 -13.87 -1.96 -1.05
N PRO A 106 -14.33 -2.77 -0.08
CA PRO A 106 -14.77 -2.27 1.21
C PRO A 106 -13.58 -1.76 2.02
N ASN A 107 -13.55 -0.46 2.25
CA ASN A 107 -12.56 0.18 3.10
C ASN A 107 -13.15 0.39 4.51
N PRO A 108 -12.52 -0.15 5.57
CA PRO A 108 -13.05 -0.03 6.94
C PRO A 108 -13.21 1.43 7.40
N VAL A 109 -12.33 2.33 6.96
CA VAL A 109 -12.42 3.76 7.27
C VAL A 109 -13.66 4.38 6.63
N MET A 110 -13.95 4.02 5.38
CA MET A 110 -15.13 4.49 4.66
C MET A 110 -16.40 3.92 5.27
N LEU A 111 -16.42 2.62 5.59
CA LEU A 111 -17.56 2.01 6.29
C LEU A 111 -17.85 2.69 7.62
N GLY A 112 -16.83 3.03 8.40
CA GLY A 112 -16.99 3.80 9.64
C GLY A 112 -17.54 5.20 9.44
N LYS A 113 -17.22 5.88 8.33
CA LYS A 113 -17.83 7.19 7.98
C LYS A 113 -19.30 7.03 7.62
N LEU A 114 -19.65 6.01 6.82
CA LEU A 114 -21.02 5.70 6.44
C LEU A 114 -21.88 5.37 7.66
N GLU A 115 -21.38 4.53 8.56
CA GLU A 115 -22.06 4.20 9.83
C GLU A 115 -22.34 5.45 10.67
N ARG A 116 -21.36 6.35 10.82
CA ARG A 116 -21.54 7.60 11.58
C ARG A 116 -22.61 8.49 10.96
N ALA A 117 -22.59 8.63 9.62
CA ALA A 117 -23.55 9.45 8.91
C ALA A 117 -24.98 8.89 8.99
N ILE A 118 -25.15 7.57 8.82
CA ILE A 118 -26.45 6.90 8.95
C ILE A 118 -26.95 7.01 10.39
N ARG A 119 -26.08 6.77 11.37
CA ARG A 119 -26.43 6.85 12.78
C ARG A 119 -26.84 8.25 13.23
N ALA A 120 -26.31 9.30 12.62
CA ALA A 120 -26.72 10.67 12.88
C ALA A 120 -28.23 10.90 12.58
N LYS A 121 -28.79 10.12 11.65
CA LYS A 121 -30.21 10.15 11.28
C LYS A 121 -31.01 8.99 11.90
N ASN A 122 -30.37 7.83 12.06
CA ASN A 122 -30.96 6.63 12.67
C ASN A 122 -30.12 6.19 13.87
N PRO A 123 -30.36 6.71 15.08
CA PRO A 123 -29.59 6.37 16.28
C PRO A 123 -29.75 4.91 16.74
N ALA A 124 -30.77 4.20 16.24
CA ALA A 124 -30.99 2.78 16.54
C ALA A 124 -29.96 1.85 15.88
N MET A 125 -29.20 2.34 14.90
CA MET A 125 -28.13 1.56 14.28
C MET A 125 -26.94 1.43 15.21
N GLU A 126 -26.49 0.19 15.48
CA GLU A 126 -25.28 -0.06 16.25
C GLU A 126 -24.02 0.28 15.44
N PHE A 127 -22.99 0.81 16.10
CA PHE A 127 -21.71 1.08 15.48
C PHE A 127 -20.95 -0.22 15.18
N GLY A 128 -20.31 -0.30 14.04
CA GLY A 128 -19.54 -1.47 13.61
C GLY A 128 -20.35 -2.57 12.93
N THR A 129 -21.64 -2.37 12.69
CA THR A 129 -22.52 -3.37 12.04
C THR A 129 -22.09 -3.66 10.61
N LEU A 130 -21.72 -2.65 9.81
CA LEU A 130 -21.27 -2.83 8.43
C LEU A 130 -19.91 -3.52 8.37
N THR A 131 -18.99 -3.13 9.24
CA THR A 131 -17.67 -3.76 9.35
C THR A 131 -17.74 -5.20 9.84
N LYS A 132 -18.65 -5.52 10.76
CA LYS A 132 -18.90 -6.90 11.20
C LYS A 132 -19.54 -7.75 10.10
N ALA A 133 -20.50 -7.19 9.35
CA ALA A 133 -21.14 -7.87 8.23
C ALA A 133 -20.12 -8.19 7.10
N GLN A 134 -19.19 -7.27 6.84
CA GLN A 134 -18.10 -7.53 5.88
C GLN A 134 -17.20 -8.68 6.35
N LYS A 135 -16.80 -8.70 7.63
CA LYS A 135 -15.93 -9.75 8.18
C LYS A 135 -16.59 -11.13 8.22
N ARG A 136 -17.90 -11.22 8.45
CA ARG A 136 -18.64 -12.50 8.48
C ARG A 136 -18.67 -13.18 7.11
N GLY A 137 -18.80 -12.40 6.03
CA GLY A 137 -18.89 -12.94 4.68
C GLY A 137 -17.56 -13.36 4.08
N THR A 138 -16.43 -13.01 4.71
CA THR A 138 -15.07 -13.41 4.27
C THR A 138 -14.53 -14.62 5.02
N ALA A 139 -15.25 -15.09 6.03
CA ALA A 139 -14.88 -16.28 6.82
C ALA A 139 -15.48 -17.56 6.19
N VAL A 140 -14.99 -17.94 4.98
CA VAL A 140 -15.23 -19.24 4.34
C VAL A 140 -13.91 -19.85 3.96
#